data_85c51a77ca97b42d8f83d16ef5816be0
#
_entry.id   85c51a77ca97b42d8f83d16ef5816be0
#
_cell.length_a   1.000
_cell.length_b   1.000
_cell.length_c   1.000
_cell.angle_alpha   90.00
_cell.angle_beta   90.00
_cell.angle_gamma   90.00
#
_symmetry.space_group_name_H-M   'P 1'
#
loop_
_entity.id
_entity.type
_entity.pdbx_description
1 polymer ?
#
loop_
_entity_poly.entity_id
_entity_poly.type
_entity_poly.pdbx_seq_one_letter_code
_entity_poly.pdbx_strand_id
1 'polypeptide(L)'
;MKKSDKTPKQTHRRADPNVMGLHADVVEQNITETLETNYMPYAMSVIVSRAIPEIDGFKPSHRKLLYTMYKMGLLTGARTKSANIVGQTMQLNPHGDAAIYDTMVRLSKGYGALLHPFVDSKGNFGKVYSRDMAWAASRYTEAKLAPICAELFRDIDSDTVDFVDNYDNSMKEPALLPTTFPNILVSANQGIAVGMASQLCGFNLGEVCDTTIAFLKNPEVRISETLLAPDFPTGGEVLYDPRAIEDIYNTGRGGVKVRALSLIHI
;
A
#
# COMPACT_ATOMS: atom_id res chain seq x y z
N MET A 1 11.03 -41.56 -22.45
CA MET A 1 10.41 -41.89 -21.14
C MET A 1 8.94 -41.54 -21.21
N LYS A 2 8.06 -42.53 -21.21
CA LYS A 2 6.59 -42.34 -21.28
C LYS A 2 6.08 -41.89 -19.91
N LYS A 3 5.48 -40.69 -19.83
CA LYS A 3 4.72 -40.27 -18.66
C LYS A 3 3.46 -41.15 -18.57
N SER A 4 3.34 -41.90 -17.49
CA SER A 4 2.13 -42.66 -17.18
C SER A 4 1.07 -41.68 -16.68
N ASP A 5 0.03 -41.51 -17.47
CA ASP A 5 -1.23 -40.90 -17.09
C ASP A 5 -1.89 -41.76 -16.01
N LYS A 6 -1.76 -41.38 -14.75
CA LYS A 6 -2.52 -42.00 -13.66
C LYS A 6 -3.73 -41.13 -13.38
N THR A 7 -4.82 -41.42 -14.04
CA THR A 7 -6.15 -40.93 -13.65
C THR A 7 -6.42 -41.38 -12.20
N PRO A 8 -6.83 -40.47 -11.28
CA PRO A 8 -7.13 -40.85 -9.90
C PRO A 8 -8.30 -41.87 -9.90
N LYS A 9 -8.12 -42.97 -9.22
CA LYS A 9 -9.23 -43.95 -8.99
C LYS A 9 -10.25 -43.29 -8.07
N GLN A 10 -11.43 -43.01 -8.59
CA GLN A 10 -12.59 -42.62 -7.79
C GLN A 10 -12.98 -43.76 -6.87
N THR A 11 -12.71 -43.66 -5.59
CA THR A 11 -13.24 -44.57 -4.56
C THR A 11 -14.54 -43.96 -4.04
N HIS A 12 -15.67 -44.51 -4.51
CA HIS A 12 -16.98 -44.15 -3.99
C HIS A 12 -17.12 -44.67 -2.55
N ARG A 13 -16.89 -43.84 -1.54
CA ARG A 13 -17.36 -44.13 -0.17
C ARG A 13 -18.85 -43.80 -0.09
N ARG A 14 -19.67 -44.78 0.34
CA ARG A 14 -21.08 -44.53 0.63
C ARG A 14 -21.21 -43.45 1.70
N ALA A 15 -22.07 -42.46 1.45
CA ALA A 15 -22.40 -41.41 2.41
C ALA A 15 -22.93 -42.03 3.72
N ASP A 16 -22.53 -41.48 4.86
CA ASP A 16 -23.03 -41.86 6.18
C ASP A 16 -24.55 -41.62 6.23
N PRO A 17 -25.37 -42.63 6.53
CA PRO A 17 -26.82 -42.52 6.51
C PRO A 17 -27.38 -41.57 7.57
N ASN A 18 -26.55 -41.07 8.50
CA ASN A 18 -26.95 -40.11 9.54
C ASN A 18 -26.84 -38.63 9.16
N VAL A 19 -26.33 -38.32 7.95
CA VAL A 19 -26.27 -36.93 7.46
C VAL A 19 -27.48 -36.67 6.56
N MET A 20 -28.52 -36.07 7.10
CA MET A 20 -29.71 -35.68 6.35
C MET A 20 -29.38 -34.74 5.19
N GLY A 21 -29.66 -35.13 3.97
CA GLY A 21 -29.88 -34.27 2.83
C GLY A 21 -28.67 -33.94 1.93
N LEU A 22 -27.49 -34.50 2.15
CA LEU A 22 -26.31 -34.30 1.28
C LEU A 22 -25.99 -35.58 0.51
N HIS A 23 -26.56 -35.73 -0.69
CA HIS A 23 -26.06 -36.65 -1.70
C HIS A 23 -24.88 -35.97 -2.45
N ALA A 24 -23.72 -35.94 -1.81
CA ALA A 24 -22.50 -35.46 -2.45
C ALA A 24 -21.51 -36.65 -2.54
N ASP A 25 -20.90 -36.81 -3.70
CA ASP A 25 -19.80 -37.73 -3.88
C ASP A 25 -18.57 -37.21 -3.09
N VAL A 26 -18.03 -38.06 -2.21
CA VAL A 26 -16.79 -37.75 -1.48
C VAL A 26 -15.61 -38.11 -2.36
N VAL A 27 -14.85 -37.12 -2.77
CA VAL A 27 -13.61 -37.28 -3.54
C VAL A 27 -12.42 -37.19 -2.60
N GLU A 28 -11.53 -38.18 -2.61
CA GLU A 28 -10.26 -38.10 -1.90
C GLU A 28 -9.28 -37.23 -2.70
N GLN A 29 -8.79 -36.18 -2.09
CA GLN A 29 -7.81 -35.28 -2.69
C GLN A 29 -6.62 -35.07 -1.74
N ASN A 30 -5.39 -35.06 -2.29
CA ASN A 30 -4.20 -34.81 -1.51
C ASN A 30 -4.20 -33.37 -0.97
N ILE A 31 -3.78 -33.19 0.28
CA ILE A 31 -3.69 -31.86 0.91
C ILE A 31 -2.78 -30.93 0.12
N THR A 32 -1.70 -31.41 -0.48
CA THR A 32 -0.79 -30.64 -1.32
C THR A 32 -1.49 -30.09 -2.55
N GLU A 33 -2.29 -30.89 -3.24
CA GLU A 33 -3.07 -30.48 -4.40
C GLU A 33 -4.15 -29.45 -4.02
N THR A 34 -4.80 -29.63 -2.86
CA THR A 34 -5.77 -28.66 -2.32
C THR A 34 -5.10 -27.32 -2.00
N LEU A 35 -3.88 -27.35 -1.41
CA LEU A 35 -3.13 -26.14 -1.12
C LEU A 35 -2.69 -25.42 -2.41
N GLU A 36 -2.19 -26.14 -3.40
CA GLU A 36 -1.77 -25.56 -4.67
C GLU A 36 -2.93 -24.95 -5.45
N THR A 37 -4.08 -25.64 -5.51
CA THR A 37 -5.23 -25.18 -6.29
C THR A 37 -6.07 -24.10 -5.60
N ASN A 38 -6.21 -24.14 -4.29
CA ASN A 38 -7.15 -23.27 -3.57
C ASN A 38 -6.46 -22.21 -2.72
N TYR A 39 -5.35 -22.56 -2.05
CA TYR A 39 -4.68 -21.65 -1.14
C TYR A 39 -3.68 -20.72 -1.84
N MET A 40 -2.95 -21.21 -2.84
CA MET A 40 -1.98 -20.40 -3.58
C MET A 40 -2.62 -19.22 -4.30
N PRO A 41 -3.76 -19.35 -5.00
CA PRO A 41 -4.44 -18.19 -5.59
C PRO A 41 -4.86 -17.15 -4.54
N TYR A 42 -5.32 -17.59 -3.37
CA TYR A 42 -5.63 -16.68 -2.25
C TYR A 42 -4.37 -15.95 -1.76
N ALA A 43 -3.28 -16.69 -1.50
CA ALA A 43 -2.01 -16.11 -1.06
C ALA A 43 -1.47 -15.07 -2.05
N MET A 44 -1.47 -15.40 -3.34
CA MET A 44 -1.07 -14.48 -4.43
C MET A 44 -1.95 -13.24 -4.48
N SER A 45 -3.26 -13.40 -4.35
CA SER A 45 -4.22 -12.28 -4.30
C SER A 45 -3.92 -11.33 -3.12
N VAL A 46 -3.62 -11.87 -1.94
CA VAL A 46 -3.26 -11.05 -0.76
C VAL A 46 -1.94 -10.31 -0.98
N ILE A 47 -0.95 -10.94 -1.61
CA ILE A 47 0.33 -10.32 -1.90
C ILE A 47 0.16 -9.15 -2.87
N VAL A 48 -0.38 -9.43 -4.06
CA VAL A 48 -0.43 -8.47 -5.19
C VAL A 48 -1.51 -7.41 -5.00
N SER A 49 -2.72 -7.82 -4.56
CA SER A 49 -3.87 -6.92 -4.58
C SER A 49 -4.15 -6.21 -3.25
N ARG A 50 -3.36 -6.48 -2.20
CA ARG A 50 -3.63 -5.90 -0.87
C ARG A 50 -2.42 -5.40 -0.12
N ALA A 51 -1.37 -6.23 0.03
CA ALA A 51 -0.37 -6.01 1.07
C ALA A 51 0.88 -5.27 0.59
N ILE A 52 1.37 -5.59 -0.61
CA ILE A 52 2.63 -5.08 -1.12
C ILE A 52 2.35 -3.86 -1.99
N PRO A 53 3.10 -2.74 -1.82
CA PRO A 53 3.00 -1.61 -2.72
C PRO A 53 3.63 -1.93 -4.07
N GLU A 54 3.09 -1.32 -5.11
CA GLU A 54 3.70 -1.31 -6.44
C GLU A 54 4.82 -0.27 -6.53
N ILE A 55 5.47 -0.18 -7.69
CA ILE A 55 6.60 0.73 -7.92
C ILE A 55 6.24 2.21 -7.74
N ASP A 56 4.98 2.59 -7.88
CA ASP A 56 4.48 3.93 -7.60
C ASP A 56 4.38 4.24 -6.08
N GLY A 57 4.73 3.28 -5.22
CA GLY A 57 4.71 3.40 -3.76
C GLY A 57 3.33 3.21 -3.14
N PHE A 58 2.33 2.85 -3.91
CA PHE A 58 0.96 2.72 -3.43
C PHE A 58 0.47 1.26 -3.44
N LYS A 59 -0.32 0.93 -2.43
CA LYS A 59 -1.19 -0.25 -2.46
C LYS A 59 -2.41 0.05 -3.33
N PRO A 60 -3.08 -0.96 -3.86
CA PRO A 60 -4.28 -0.75 -4.67
C PRO A 60 -5.34 0.12 -3.98
N SER A 61 -5.57 -0.06 -2.67
CA SER A 61 -6.52 0.76 -1.90
C SER A 61 -6.13 2.24 -1.84
N HIS A 62 -4.84 2.54 -1.68
CA HIS A 62 -4.32 3.92 -1.71
C HIS A 62 -4.55 4.55 -3.09
N ARG A 63 -4.18 3.84 -4.15
CA ARG A 63 -4.29 4.31 -5.54
C ARG A 63 -5.74 4.61 -5.92
N LYS A 64 -6.65 3.69 -5.62
CA LYS A 64 -8.10 3.86 -5.89
C LYS A 64 -8.68 5.08 -5.16
N LEU A 65 -8.32 5.27 -3.88
CA LEU A 65 -8.77 6.43 -3.12
C LEU A 65 -8.25 7.75 -3.71
N LEU A 66 -6.94 7.84 -3.96
CA LEU A 66 -6.32 9.06 -4.50
C LEU A 66 -6.83 9.36 -5.91
N TYR A 67 -6.98 8.34 -6.76
CA TYR A 67 -7.55 8.50 -8.10
C TYR A 67 -9.00 8.98 -8.06
N THR A 68 -9.84 8.43 -7.17
CA THR A 68 -11.21 8.92 -6.96
C THR A 68 -11.21 10.40 -6.58
N MET A 69 -10.35 10.80 -5.63
CA MET A 69 -10.24 12.19 -5.23
C MET A 69 -9.78 13.10 -6.39
N TYR A 70 -8.89 12.61 -7.25
CA TYR A 70 -8.47 13.31 -8.46
C TYR A 70 -9.65 13.49 -9.44
N LYS A 71 -10.40 12.43 -9.73
CA LYS A 71 -11.59 12.47 -10.61
C LYS A 71 -12.70 13.38 -10.08
N MET A 72 -12.80 13.53 -8.75
CA MET A 72 -13.69 14.49 -8.10
C MET A 72 -13.21 15.95 -8.21
N GLY A 73 -12.05 16.21 -8.83
CA GLY A 73 -11.47 17.55 -8.96
C GLY A 73 -10.90 18.12 -7.65
N LEU A 74 -10.61 17.28 -6.66
CA LEU A 74 -10.16 17.70 -5.34
C LEU A 74 -8.68 18.10 -5.28
N LEU A 75 -7.97 18.11 -6.39
CA LEU A 75 -6.60 18.64 -6.47
C LEU A 75 -6.59 20.16 -6.35
N THR A 76 -7.45 20.82 -7.10
CA THR A 76 -7.56 22.29 -7.14
C THR A 76 -8.85 22.80 -6.48
N GLY A 77 -9.84 21.94 -6.30
CA GLY A 77 -11.13 22.25 -5.73
C GLY A 77 -11.15 22.49 -4.22
N ALA A 78 -12.31 22.86 -3.71
CA ALA A 78 -12.57 22.97 -2.28
C ALA A 78 -12.62 21.59 -1.61
N ARG A 79 -12.36 21.56 -0.29
CA ARG A 79 -12.55 20.32 0.50
C ARG A 79 -14.02 19.90 0.47
N THR A 80 -14.23 18.59 0.45
CA THR A 80 -15.57 17.98 0.58
C THR A 80 -15.60 17.07 1.80
N LYS A 81 -16.79 16.64 2.22
CA LYS A 81 -16.95 15.70 3.32
C LYS A 81 -16.26 14.38 3.01
N SER A 82 -15.53 13.86 3.98
CA SER A 82 -14.83 12.57 3.83
C SER A 82 -15.80 11.43 3.51
N ALA A 83 -17.02 11.46 4.04
CA ALA A 83 -18.04 10.47 3.72
C ALA A 83 -18.42 10.45 2.22
N ASN A 84 -18.40 11.61 1.54
CA ASN A 84 -18.66 11.67 0.09
C ASN A 84 -17.50 11.02 -0.69
N ILE A 85 -16.25 11.30 -0.31
CA ILE A 85 -15.08 10.70 -0.94
C ILE A 85 -15.11 9.17 -0.77
N VAL A 86 -15.40 8.70 0.44
CA VAL A 86 -15.52 7.27 0.74
C VAL A 86 -16.58 6.61 -0.13
N GLY A 87 -17.79 7.22 -0.23
CA GLY A 87 -18.87 6.70 -1.06
C GLY A 87 -18.50 6.60 -2.54
N GLN A 88 -17.81 7.60 -3.09
CA GLN A 88 -17.34 7.57 -4.49
C GLN A 88 -16.24 6.52 -4.69
N THR A 89 -15.35 6.35 -3.69
CA THR A 89 -14.27 5.36 -3.77
C THR A 89 -14.80 3.91 -3.79
N MET A 90 -15.95 3.64 -3.20
CA MET A 90 -16.57 2.30 -3.20
C MET A 90 -16.90 1.80 -4.62
N GLN A 91 -17.04 2.68 -5.60
CA GLN A 91 -17.24 2.31 -7.02
C GLN A 91 -16.01 1.63 -7.63
N LEU A 92 -14.81 1.94 -7.12
CA LEU A 92 -13.56 1.31 -7.55
C LEU A 92 -13.08 0.24 -6.54
N ASN A 93 -13.42 0.39 -5.28
CA ASN A 93 -12.95 -0.46 -4.19
C ASN A 93 -14.14 -1.07 -3.43
N PRO A 94 -14.57 -2.32 -3.75
CA PRO A 94 -15.75 -2.96 -3.19
C PRO A 94 -15.52 -3.47 -1.76
N HIS A 95 -14.84 -2.70 -0.92
CA HIS A 95 -14.62 -2.97 0.49
C HIS A 95 -15.46 -2.06 1.36
N GLY A 96 -15.57 -2.39 2.65
CA GLY A 96 -16.36 -1.60 3.61
C GLY A 96 -15.86 -0.15 3.72
N ASP A 97 -16.79 0.78 3.91
CA ASP A 97 -16.57 2.22 4.07
C ASP A 97 -15.54 2.55 5.17
N ALA A 98 -15.56 1.81 6.26
CA ALA A 98 -14.60 1.96 7.35
C ALA A 98 -13.14 1.75 6.87
N ALA A 99 -12.88 0.71 6.08
CA ALA A 99 -11.54 0.42 5.57
C ALA A 99 -11.03 1.50 4.61
N ILE A 100 -11.92 2.06 3.78
CA ILE A 100 -11.59 3.17 2.88
C ILE A 100 -11.29 4.43 3.69
N TYR A 101 -12.11 4.71 4.71
CA TYR A 101 -11.89 5.87 5.56
C TYR A 101 -10.60 5.76 6.39
N ASP A 102 -10.30 4.59 6.94
CA ASP A 102 -9.02 4.32 7.63
C ASP A 102 -7.81 4.53 6.72
N THR A 103 -7.94 4.15 5.46
CA THR A 103 -6.91 4.42 4.43
C THR A 103 -6.74 5.93 4.23
N MET A 104 -7.83 6.68 4.11
CA MET A 104 -7.79 8.16 4.00
C MET A 104 -7.13 8.80 5.22
N VAL A 105 -7.46 8.33 6.42
CA VAL A 105 -6.88 8.82 7.69
C VAL A 105 -5.36 8.64 7.66
N ARG A 106 -4.87 7.46 7.29
CA ARG A 106 -3.42 7.17 7.25
C ARG A 106 -2.67 8.03 6.25
N LEU A 107 -3.29 8.41 5.14
CA LEU A 107 -2.71 9.30 4.12
C LEU A 107 -2.84 10.78 4.45
N SER A 108 -3.54 11.14 5.54
CA SER A 108 -3.87 12.52 5.87
C SER A 108 -2.77 13.24 6.64
N LYS A 109 -2.67 14.54 6.39
CA LYS A 109 -1.82 15.45 7.16
C LYS A 109 -2.19 15.45 8.64
N GLY A 110 -3.48 15.37 8.97
CA GLY A 110 -3.97 15.42 10.34
C GLY A 110 -3.47 14.26 11.21
N TYR A 111 -3.33 13.08 10.64
CA TYR A 111 -2.89 11.88 11.34
C TYR A 111 -1.37 11.86 11.60
N GLY A 112 -0.57 12.37 10.69
CA GLY A 112 0.88 12.51 10.85
C GLY A 112 1.68 11.21 10.71
N ALA A 113 1.20 10.27 9.88
CA ALA A 113 1.90 9.00 9.62
C ALA A 113 2.92 9.06 8.48
N LEU A 114 2.87 10.12 7.65
CA LEU A 114 3.72 10.27 6.46
C LEU A 114 4.55 11.56 6.55
N LEU A 115 5.76 11.52 6.02
CA LEU A 115 6.61 12.70 5.82
C LEU A 115 5.92 13.69 4.86
N HIS A 116 5.36 13.17 3.77
CA HIS A 116 4.63 13.94 2.77
C HIS A 116 3.21 13.39 2.63
N PRO A 117 2.24 13.88 3.42
CA PRO A 117 0.86 13.42 3.35
C PRO A 117 0.21 13.81 2.02
N PHE A 118 -0.63 12.89 1.49
CA PHE A 118 -1.32 13.07 0.22
C PHE A 118 -2.72 13.69 0.37
N VAL A 119 -3.29 13.60 1.58
CA VAL A 119 -4.62 14.10 1.87
C VAL A 119 -4.52 15.33 2.78
N ASP A 120 -4.93 16.49 2.26
CA ASP A 120 -5.08 17.72 3.03
C ASP A 120 -6.43 17.67 3.77
N SER A 121 -6.37 17.51 5.07
CA SER A 121 -7.46 17.14 5.95
C SER A 121 -7.89 18.32 6.84
N LYS A 122 -9.21 18.41 7.12
CA LYS A 122 -9.80 19.34 8.08
C LYS A 122 -10.74 18.61 9.02
N GLY A 123 -10.56 18.84 10.31
CA GLY A 123 -11.26 18.15 11.39
C GLY A 123 -10.34 17.20 12.15
N ASN A 124 -10.93 16.37 13.01
CA ASN A 124 -10.17 15.42 13.83
C ASN A 124 -9.91 14.12 13.06
N PHE A 125 -8.66 13.96 12.61
CA PHE A 125 -8.14 12.74 11.97
C PHE A 125 -7.31 11.87 12.91
N GLY A 126 -7.40 12.10 14.22
CA GLY A 126 -6.59 11.37 15.21
C GLY A 126 -5.10 11.69 15.11
N LYS A 127 -4.28 10.88 15.76
CA LYS A 127 -2.82 11.00 15.75
C LYS A 127 -2.17 9.61 15.78
N VAL A 128 -1.18 9.39 14.93
CA VAL A 128 -0.48 8.11 14.81
C VAL A 128 0.22 7.68 16.11
N TYR A 129 0.66 8.64 16.92
CA TYR A 129 1.41 8.40 18.17
C TYR A 129 0.49 8.25 19.40
N SER A 130 -0.82 8.40 19.28
CA SER A 130 -1.73 8.34 20.43
C SER A 130 -2.91 7.40 20.14
N ARG A 131 -3.03 6.36 20.94
CA ARG A 131 -4.15 5.41 20.87
C ARG A 131 -5.46 6.02 21.36
N ASP A 132 -5.38 7.01 22.24
CA ASP A 132 -6.55 7.67 22.84
C ASP A 132 -7.12 8.77 21.94
N MET A 133 -6.37 9.19 20.92
CA MET A 133 -6.81 10.18 19.94
C MET A 133 -7.35 9.51 18.68
N ALA A 134 -8.49 8.86 18.79
CA ALA A 134 -9.21 8.31 17.65
C ALA A 134 -9.72 9.43 16.73
N TRP A 135 -9.85 9.12 15.45
CA TRP A 135 -10.43 10.05 14.47
C TRP A 135 -11.95 10.13 14.57
N ALA A 136 -12.50 11.27 14.19
CA ALA A 136 -13.94 11.47 14.12
C ALA A 136 -14.54 10.71 12.94
N ALA A 137 -15.84 10.43 12.99
CA ALA A 137 -16.55 9.80 11.88
C ALA A 137 -16.46 10.65 10.60
N SER A 138 -16.42 9.99 9.43
CA SER A 138 -16.22 10.57 8.10
C SER A 138 -17.20 11.70 7.74
N ARG A 139 -18.40 11.73 8.36
CA ARG A 139 -19.39 12.79 8.18
C ARG A 139 -18.99 14.13 8.81
N TYR A 140 -18.08 14.13 9.78
CA TYR A 140 -17.61 15.35 10.47
C TYR A 140 -16.33 15.92 9.91
N THR A 141 -15.58 15.15 9.13
CA THR A 141 -14.29 15.55 8.57
C THR A 141 -14.41 15.96 7.10
N GLU A 142 -13.46 16.77 6.65
CA GLU A 142 -13.37 17.22 5.26
C GLU A 142 -11.96 16.98 4.73
N ALA A 143 -11.86 16.65 3.45
CA ALA A 143 -10.59 16.37 2.82
C ALA A 143 -10.53 16.87 1.36
N LYS A 144 -9.32 17.06 0.88
CA LYS A 144 -8.94 17.24 -0.53
C LYS A 144 -7.54 16.66 -0.75
N LEU A 145 -7.08 16.60 -1.99
CA LEU A 145 -5.71 16.22 -2.29
C LEU A 145 -4.73 17.33 -1.82
N ALA A 146 -3.59 16.92 -1.30
CA ALA A 146 -2.48 17.81 -1.00
C ALA A 146 -1.77 18.24 -2.29
N PRO A 147 -1.08 19.41 -2.32
CA PRO A 147 -0.42 19.93 -3.52
C PRO A 147 0.59 18.95 -4.17
N ILE A 148 1.27 18.12 -3.36
CA ILE A 148 2.23 17.11 -3.86
C ILE A 148 1.56 16.10 -4.80
N CYS A 149 0.24 15.90 -4.70
CA CYS A 149 -0.49 15.01 -5.58
C CYS A 149 -0.51 15.48 -7.04
N ALA A 150 -0.20 16.75 -7.32
CA ALA A 150 0.01 17.22 -8.68
C ALA A 150 1.13 16.43 -9.38
N GLU A 151 2.17 16.06 -8.63
CA GLU A 151 3.28 15.29 -9.15
C GLU A 151 2.99 13.77 -9.26
N LEU A 152 1.94 13.29 -8.57
CA LEU A 152 1.49 11.92 -8.70
C LEU A 152 0.61 11.69 -9.93
N PHE A 153 -0.14 12.72 -10.33
CA PHE A 153 -1.10 12.65 -11.43
C PHE A 153 -0.65 13.40 -12.69
N ARG A 154 0.61 13.88 -12.70
CA ARG A 154 1.14 14.57 -13.87
C ARG A 154 1.05 13.67 -15.09
N ASP A 155 0.48 14.22 -16.16
CA ASP A 155 0.34 13.55 -17.46
C ASP A 155 -0.49 12.24 -17.45
N ILE A 156 -1.30 11.97 -16.42
CA ILE A 156 -2.13 10.76 -16.34
C ILE A 156 -3.11 10.64 -17.51
N ASP A 157 -3.56 11.76 -18.07
CA ASP A 157 -4.47 11.82 -19.20
C ASP A 157 -3.74 11.79 -20.56
N SER A 158 -2.40 11.62 -20.57
CA SER A 158 -1.53 11.62 -21.74
C SER A 158 -1.00 10.23 -22.13
N ASP A 159 -1.76 9.19 -21.80
CA ASP A 159 -1.42 7.77 -22.11
C ASP A 159 -0.05 7.32 -21.53
N THR A 160 0.24 7.82 -20.34
CA THR A 160 1.49 7.51 -19.61
C THR A 160 1.42 6.25 -18.76
N VAL A 161 0.21 5.76 -18.49
CA VAL A 161 -0.05 4.57 -17.68
C VAL A 161 -1.21 3.76 -18.25
N ASP A 162 -1.18 2.45 -18.03
CA ASP A 162 -2.26 1.56 -18.44
C ASP A 162 -3.49 1.73 -17.53
N PHE A 163 -4.67 1.63 -18.15
CA PHE A 163 -5.95 1.60 -17.45
C PHE A 163 -6.57 0.21 -17.58
N VAL A 164 -6.98 -0.33 -16.43
CA VAL A 164 -7.65 -1.63 -16.32
C VAL A 164 -9.11 -1.45 -15.90
N ASP A 165 -9.94 -2.44 -16.18
CA ASP A 165 -11.32 -2.42 -15.73
C ASP A 165 -11.37 -2.63 -14.19
N ASN A 166 -12.32 -1.95 -13.53
CA ASN A 166 -12.59 -2.17 -12.11
C ASN A 166 -13.25 -3.54 -11.87
N TYR A 167 -13.58 -3.85 -10.63
CA TYR A 167 -14.08 -5.16 -10.21
C TYR A 167 -15.39 -5.62 -10.91
N ASP A 168 -16.22 -4.70 -11.42
CA ASP A 168 -17.50 -4.97 -12.09
C ASP A 168 -17.51 -4.55 -13.57
N ASN A 169 -16.36 -4.17 -14.12
CA ASN A 169 -16.16 -3.69 -15.50
C ASN A 169 -17.01 -2.45 -15.88
N SER A 170 -17.51 -1.71 -14.88
CA SER A 170 -18.30 -0.50 -15.11
C SER A 170 -17.44 0.75 -15.33
N MET A 171 -16.22 0.76 -14.81
CA MET A 171 -15.30 1.90 -14.84
C MET A 171 -13.87 1.42 -15.12
N LYS A 172 -13.01 2.37 -15.50
CA LYS A 172 -11.57 2.13 -15.62
C LYS A 172 -10.81 2.81 -14.51
N GLU A 173 -9.76 2.14 -14.05
CA GLU A 173 -8.84 2.64 -13.04
C GLU A 173 -7.39 2.50 -13.51
N PRO A 174 -6.47 3.40 -13.11
CA PRO A 174 -5.07 3.29 -13.50
C PRO A 174 -4.42 2.10 -12.79
N ALA A 175 -3.65 1.31 -13.54
CA ALA A 175 -2.85 0.23 -12.99
C ALA A 175 -1.76 0.77 -12.04
N LEU A 176 -1.13 1.89 -12.43
CA LEU A 176 -0.13 2.63 -11.65
C LEU A 176 -0.40 4.14 -11.75
N LEU A 177 0.17 4.93 -10.85
CA LEU A 177 0.19 6.39 -10.99
C LEU A 177 1.49 6.85 -11.66
N PRO A 178 1.42 7.86 -12.57
CA PRO A 178 2.58 8.37 -13.29
C PRO A 178 3.41 9.33 -12.41
N THR A 179 3.93 8.83 -11.30
CA THR A 179 4.67 9.64 -10.34
C THR A 179 5.95 10.22 -10.96
N THR A 180 6.20 11.51 -10.74
CA THR A 180 7.39 12.21 -11.28
C THR A 180 8.65 11.99 -10.45
N PHE A 181 8.54 11.34 -9.30
CA PHE A 181 9.65 11.01 -8.40
C PHE A 181 9.45 9.59 -7.83
N PRO A 182 10.51 8.93 -7.35
CA PRO A 182 10.42 7.57 -6.78
C PRO A 182 9.67 7.55 -5.44
N ASN A 183 8.34 7.67 -5.49
CA ASN A 183 7.49 7.78 -4.31
C ASN A 183 7.60 6.57 -3.37
N ILE A 184 7.90 5.38 -3.90
CA ILE A 184 8.13 4.17 -3.09
C ILE A 184 9.26 4.35 -2.06
N LEU A 185 10.24 5.20 -2.33
CA LEU A 185 11.33 5.53 -1.41
C LEU A 185 10.99 6.70 -0.46
N VAL A 186 10.04 7.55 -0.84
CA VAL A 186 9.64 8.71 -0.03
C VAL A 186 8.58 8.34 1.01
N SER A 187 7.64 7.48 0.63
CA SER A 187 6.52 7.10 1.49
C SER A 187 6.79 5.79 2.20
N ALA A 188 6.94 5.85 3.53
CA ALA A 188 7.05 4.65 4.35
C ALA A 188 5.85 3.73 4.14
N ASN A 189 6.11 2.45 3.93
CA ASN A 189 5.08 1.44 3.73
C ASN A 189 5.40 0.15 4.47
N GLN A 190 4.39 -0.40 5.12
CA GLN A 190 4.46 -1.72 5.74
C GLN A 190 3.36 -2.60 5.18
N GLY A 191 3.73 -3.78 4.69
CA GLY A 191 2.81 -4.76 4.14
C GLY A 191 3.04 -6.13 4.77
N ILE A 192 1.97 -6.76 5.27
CA ILE A 192 2.00 -8.12 5.79
C ILE A 192 1.09 -8.95 4.89
N ALA A 193 1.69 -9.89 4.17
CA ALA A 193 1.00 -10.81 3.29
C ALA A 193 1.13 -12.25 3.78
N VAL A 194 0.66 -13.19 2.97
CA VAL A 194 0.85 -14.62 3.24
C VAL A 194 2.22 -15.04 2.73
N GLY A 195 3.07 -15.55 3.61
CA GLY A 195 4.40 -16.05 3.26
C GLY A 195 5.46 -14.96 3.02
N MET A 196 5.07 -13.67 2.96
CA MET A 196 6.02 -12.56 2.85
C MET A 196 5.51 -11.29 3.55
N ALA A 197 6.46 -10.43 3.89
CA ALA A 197 6.19 -9.10 4.42
C ALA A 197 7.17 -8.11 3.81
N SER A 198 6.76 -6.85 3.65
CA SER A 198 7.62 -5.75 3.29
C SER A 198 7.55 -4.66 4.34
N GLN A 199 8.69 -4.02 4.58
CA GLN A 199 8.78 -2.82 5.43
C GLN A 199 9.75 -1.87 4.77
N LEU A 200 9.21 -0.82 4.16
CA LEU A 200 9.95 0.23 3.50
C LEU A 200 9.94 1.46 4.41
N CYS A 201 11.12 1.96 4.74
CA CYS A 201 11.26 3.25 5.41
C CYS A 201 11.06 4.38 4.41
N GLY A 202 10.58 5.53 4.88
CA GLY A 202 10.58 6.75 4.08
C GLY A 202 11.95 7.43 4.14
N PHE A 203 12.29 8.16 3.08
CA PHE A 203 13.50 8.96 2.98
C PHE A 203 13.12 10.41 2.67
N ASN A 204 14.06 11.32 2.90
CA ASN A 204 13.89 12.71 2.56
C ASN A 204 13.71 12.88 1.05
N LEU A 205 12.65 13.60 0.64
CA LEU A 205 12.32 13.79 -0.77
C LEU A 205 13.46 14.48 -1.55
N GLY A 206 14.13 15.47 -0.94
CA GLY A 206 15.28 16.16 -1.56
C GLY A 206 16.42 15.19 -1.82
N GLU A 207 16.81 14.40 -0.81
CA GLU A 207 17.88 13.39 -0.94
C GLU A 207 17.52 12.31 -1.98
N VAL A 208 16.26 11.88 -2.04
CA VAL A 208 15.80 10.93 -3.07
C VAL A 208 15.91 11.53 -4.47
N CYS A 209 15.52 12.78 -4.66
CA CYS A 209 15.67 13.46 -5.95
C CYS A 209 17.15 13.64 -6.33
N ASP A 210 18.00 14.08 -5.42
CA ASP A 210 19.43 14.25 -5.65
C ASP A 210 20.10 12.92 -5.98
N THR A 211 19.74 11.86 -5.27
CA THR A 211 20.22 10.49 -5.54
C THR A 211 19.77 10.02 -6.92
N THR A 212 18.52 10.26 -7.29
CA THR A 212 17.99 9.91 -8.60
C THR A 212 18.76 10.64 -9.71
N ILE A 213 19.03 11.93 -9.54
CA ILE A 213 19.81 12.72 -10.49
C ILE A 213 21.26 12.20 -10.58
N ALA A 214 21.88 11.88 -9.45
CA ALA A 214 23.23 11.35 -9.41
C ALA A 214 23.30 9.98 -10.11
N PHE A 215 22.35 9.09 -9.86
CA PHE A 215 22.27 7.76 -10.47
C PHE A 215 22.04 7.83 -12.00
N LEU A 216 21.20 8.74 -12.45
CA LEU A 216 20.97 8.95 -13.90
C LEU A 216 22.22 9.47 -14.62
N LYS A 217 23.06 10.25 -13.93
CA LYS A 217 24.34 10.74 -14.48
C LYS A 217 25.43 9.68 -14.44
N ASN A 218 25.45 8.86 -13.40
CA ASN A 218 26.42 7.81 -13.19
C ASN A 218 25.81 6.64 -12.42
N PRO A 219 25.45 5.52 -13.09
CA PRO A 219 24.86 4.35 -12.43
C PRO A 219 25.76 3.67 -11.38
N GLU A 220 27.07 3.94 -11.40
CA GLU A 220 28.04 3.41 -10.44
C GLU A 220 28.18 4.29 -9.17
N VAL A 221 27.36 5.32 -9.02
CA VAL A 221 27.42 6.19 -7.84
C VAL A 221 27.05 5.41 -6.58
N ARG A 222 27.76 5.68 -5.49
CA ARG A 222 27.38 5.14 -4.18
C ARG A 222 26.14 5.84 -3.66
N ILE A 223 25.05 5.10 -3.51
CA ILE A 223 23.76 5.64 -3.03
C ILE A 223 23.92 6.28 -1.65
N SER A 224 24.75 5.71 -0.77
CA SER A 224 25.03 6.22 0.58
C SER A 224 25.70 7.60 0.63
N GLU A 225 26.19 8.12 -0.49
CA GLU A 225 26.76 9.48 -0.55
C GLU A 225 25.69 10.58 -0.65
N THR A 226 24.55 10.26 -1.22
CA THR A 226 23.45 11.21 -1.46
C THR A 226 22.20 10.88 -0.66
N LEU A 227 21.94 9.61 -0.33
CA LEU A 227 20.86 9.15 0.50
C LEU A 227 21.44 8.67 1.83
N LEU A 228 21.45 9.55 2.84
CA LEU A 228 22.23 9.31 4.06
C LEU A 228 21.56 8.29 4.99
N ALA A 229 20.28 8.48 5.29
CA ALA A 229 19.54 7.62 6.23
C ALA A 229 18.03 7.77 6.05
N PRO A 230 17.22 6.82 6.53
CA PRO A 230 15.77 6.97 6.56
C PRO A 230 15.32 8.14 7.45
N ASP A 231 14.25 8.81 7.04
CA ASP A 231 13.53 9.81 7.82
C ASP A 231 12.25 9.24 8.45
N PHE A 232 11.89 9.77 9.60
CA PHE A 232 10.71 9.31 10.35
C PHE A 232 9.74 10.47 10.62
N PRO A 233 8.45 10.33 10.29
CA PRO A 233 7.45 11.40 10.46
C PRO A 233 7.23 11.78 11.93
N THR A 234 7.58 10.89 12.87
CA THR A 234 7.51 11.14 14.32
C THR A 234 8.76 11.80 14.89
N GLY A 235 9.78 12.02 14.04
CA GLY A 235 11.07 12.56 14.48
C GLY A 235 11.95 11.53 15.19
N GLY A 236 13.01 12.01 15.81
CA GLY A 236 14.04 11.21 16.48
C GLY A 236 15.44 11.48 15.90
N GLU A 237 16.44 10.86 16.49
CA GLU A 237 17.82 10.91 16.00
C GLU A 237 18.26 9.52 15.55
N VAL A 238 18.71 9.42 14.31
CA VAL A 238 19.33 8.19 13.79
C VAL A 238 20.74 8.09 14.31
N LEU A 239 21.07 6.96 14.95
CA LEU A 239 22.45 6.63 15.30
C LEU A 239 23.13 6.11 14.02
N TYR A 240 23.77 7.02 13.31
CA TYR A 240 24.34 6.77 11.98
C TYR A 240 25.53 5.82 12.04
N ASP A 241 25.43 4.70 11.32
CA ASP A 241 26.51 3.77 11.06
C ASP A 241 26.62 3.58 9.54
N PRO A 242 27.67 4.14 8.90
CA PRO A 242 27.84 4.08 7.45
C PRO A 242 27.88 2.65 6.89
N ARG A 243 28.45 1.71 7.63
CA ARG A 243 28.58 0.30 7.18
C ARG A 243 27.23 -0.39 7.20
N ALA A 244 26.46 -0.20 8.27
CA ALA A 244 25.12 -0.76 8.38
C ALA A 244 24.17 -0.19 7.32
N ILE A 245 24.27 1.10 7.00
CA ILE A 245 23.47 1.74 5.94
C ILE A 245 23.86 1.18 4.57
N GLU A 246 25.14 1.05 4.25
CA GLU A 246 25.61 0.50 2.99
C GLU A 246 25.18 -0.96 2.82
N ASP A 247 25.25 -1.77 3.88
CA ASP A 247 24.74 -3.14 3.87
C ASP A 247 23.23 -3.21 3.61
N ILE A 248 22.44 -2.29 4.21
CA ILE A 248 21.00 -2.20 3.95
C ILE A 248 20.71 -1.86 2.49
N TYR A 249 21.44 -0.92 1.90
CA TYR A 249 21.23 -0.53 0.50
C TYR A 249 21.64 -1.63 -0.48
N ASN A 250 22.68 -2.39 -0.17
CA ASN A 250 23.13 -3.49 -1.01
C ASN A 250 22.27 -4.75 -0.89
N THR A 251 21.71 -5.03 0.28
CA THR A 251 20.99 -6.28 0.54
C THR A 251 19.48 -6.12 0.64
N GLY A 252 18.99 -4.89 0.82
CA GLY A 252 17.59 -4.60 1.11
C GLY A 252 17.14 -5.06 2.51
N ARG A 253 18.08 -5.40 3.40
CA ARG A 253 17.81 -5.93 4.73
C ARG A 253 18.73 -5.32 5.77
N GLY A 254 18.18 -5.03 6.95
CA GLY A 254 18.95 -4.53 8.09
C GLY A 254 18.08 -3.77 9.08
N GLY A 255 18.72 -3.09 10.03
CA GLY A 255 18.04 -2.30 11.04
C GLY A 255 18.81 -1.03 11.35
N VAL A 256 18.09 0.07 11.49
CA VAL A 256 18.61 1.37 11.90
C VAL A 256 18.24 1.63 13.36
N LYS A 257 19.21 2.07 14.17
CA LYS A 257 18.94 2.45 15.56
C LYS A 257 18.47 3.90 15.60
N VAL A 258 17.34 4.14 16.25
CA VAL A 258 16.75 5.48 16.44
C VAL A 258 16.65 5.77 17.94
N ARG A 259 17.03 6.99 18.33
CA ARG A 259 16.91 7.52 19.67
C ARG A 259 15.81 8.58 19.72
N ALA A 260 14.88 8.44 20.64
CA ALA A 260 13.87 9.47 20.88
C ALA A 260 14.50 10.72 21.52
N LEU A 261 14.02 11.90 21.10
CA LEU A 261 14.32 13.16 21.75
C LEU A 261 13.26 13.45 22.81
N SER A 262 13.69 13.60 24.06
CA SER A 262 12.84 14.01 25.17
C SER A 262 13.27 15.39 25.67
N LEU A 263 12.37 16.37 25.59
CA LEU A 263 12.56 17.69 26.17
C LEU A 263 11.79 17.75 27.49
N ILE A 264 12.53 17.87 28.60
CA ILE A 264 11.96 18.08 29.93
C ILE A 264 12.13 19.55 30.25
N HIS A 265 11.06 20.31 30.33
CA HIS A 265 11.07 21.64 30.93
C HIS A 265 10.97 21.48 32.45
N ILE A 266 12.04 21.80 33.13
CA ILE A 266 12.09 21.89 34.59
C ILE A 266 11.64 23.28 35.00
#